data_67e9feb0266a7b977f2f4a4958f73932
#
_entry.id   67e9feb0266a7b977f2f4a4958f73932
#
_cell.length_a   1.000
_cell.length_b   1.000
_cell.length_c   1.000
_cell.angle_alpha   90.00
_cell.angle_beta   90.00
_cell.angle_gamma   90.00
#
_symmetry.space_group_name_H-M   'P 1'
#
loop_
_entity.id
_entity.type
_entity.pdbx_description
1 polymer ?
#
loop_
_entity_poly.entity_id
_entity_poly.type
_entity_poly.pdbx_seq_one_letter_code
_entity_poly.pdbx_strand_id
1 'polypeptide(L)'
;MIKVFLVEDEIIIRNGIKNSINWEMHGYDFVGEASDGELALPMILEKKPDILITDIKMPFMDGLELSEQVKKVLPATKIMILSGYNEFDYAKMAIKIGVTDYLLKPISSEKLLDAVNKVAEEI
;
A
#
# COMPACT_ATOMS: atom_id res chain seq x y z
N MET A 1 4.28 -3.86 -17.03
CA MET A 1 3.16 -3.33 -16.22
C MET A 1 3.67 -2.85 -14.88
N ILE A 2 2.99 -1.89 -14.29
CA ILE A 2 3.30 -1.38 -12.95
C ILE A 2 2.90 -2.42 -11.92
N LYS A 3 3.83 -2.83 -11.06
CA LYS A 3 3.61 -3.87 -10.06
C LYS A 3 3.03 -3.28 -8.77
N VAL A 4 1.94 -3.87 -8.28
CA VAL A 4 1.22 -3.44 -7.08
C VAL A 4 1.25 -4.55 -6.03
N PHE A 5 1.55 -4.20 -4.78
CA PHE A 5 1.52 -5.09 -3.63
C PHE A 5 0.60 -4.52 -2.56
N LEU A 6 -0.20 -5.36 -1.92
CA LEU A 6 -1.19 -4.94 -0.91
C LEU A 6 -0.91 -5.60 0.44
N VAL A 7 -0.89 -4.80 1.51
CA VAL A 7 -0.79 -5.30 2.88
C VAL A 7 -2.01 -4.81 3.67
N GLU A 8 -2.83 -5.75 4.12
CA GLU A 8 -4.07 -5.48 4.84
C GLU A 8 -4.38 -6.69 5.73
N ASP A 9 -4.55 -6.47 7.04
CA ASP A 9 -4.77 -7.56 7.98
C ASP A 9 -6.19 -8.15 7.93
N GLU A 10 -7.18 -7.37 7.53
CA GLU A 10 -8.56 -7.86 7.41
C GLU A 10 -8.78 -8.53 6.06
N ILE A 11 -9.03 -9.85 6.10
CA ILE A 11 -9.15 -10.66 4.88
C ILE A 11 -10.29 -10.20 3.97
N ILE A 12 -11.41 -9.74 4.54
CA ILE A 12 -12.54 -9.27 3.74
C ILE A 12 -12.17 -8.00 2.96
N ILE A 13 -11.49 -7.06 3.62
CA ILE A 13 -11.04 -5.82 2.98
C ILE A 13 -9.98 -6.14 1.93
N ARG A 14 -9.02 -7.00 2.27
CA ARG A 14 -7.94 -7.38 1.35
C ARG A 14 -8.49 -8.03 0.07
N ASN A 15 -9.39 -9.01 0.22
CA ASN A 15 -10.05 -9.65 -0.92
C ASN A 15 -10.92 -8.68 -1.71
N GLY A 16 -11.60 -7.76 -1.02
CA GLY A 16 -12.41 -6.73 -1.65
C GLY A 16 -11.58 -5.84 -2.58
N ILE A 17 -10.45 -5.36 -2.11
CA ILE A 17 -9.55 -4.52 -2.92
C ILE A 17 -8.98 -5.32 -4.09
N LYS A 18 -8.50 -6.52 -3.83
CA LYS A 18 -7.91 -7.38 -4.86
C LYS A 18 -8.91 -7.70 -5.98
N ASN A 19 -10.15 -8.02 -5.62
CA ASN A 19 -11.13 -8.56 -6.56
C ASN A 19 -12.08 -7.52 -7.17
N SER A 20 -12.25 -6.35 -6.54
CA SER A 20 -13.17 -5.32 -7.03
C SER A 20 -12.57 -4.44 -8.11
N ILE A 21 -11.26 -4.45 -8.27
CA ILE A 21 -10.55 -3.68 -9.28
C ILE A 21 -9.96 -4.66 -10.29
N ASN A 22 -10.22 -4.41 -11.57
CA ASN A 22 -9.56 -5.18 -12.65
C ASN A 22 -8.18 -4.55 -12.90
N TRP A 23 -7.21 -4.92 -12.07
CA TRP A 23 -5.86 -4.35 -12.10
C TRP A 23 -5.20 -4.47 -13.48
N GLU A 24 -5.27 -5.66 -14.05
CA GLU A 24 -4.65 -5.94 -15.35
C GLU A 24 -5.19 -5.05 -16.46
N MET A 25 -6.51 -4.83 -16.49
CA MET A 25 -7.15 -3.99 -17.49
C MET A 25 -6.66 -2.53 -17.41
N HIS A 26 -6.26 -2.09 -16.22
CA HIS A 26 -5.78 -0.73 -16.00
C HIS A 26 -4.24 -0.61 -16.06
N GLY A 27 -3.56 -1.64 -16.49
CA GLY A 27 -2.11 -1.62 -16.69
C GLY A 27 -1.29 -1.99 -15.47
N TYR A 28 -1.91 -2.62 -14.46
CA TYR A 28 -1.25 -3.03 -13.22
C TYR A 28 -1.10 -4.53 -13.13
N ASP A 29 0.03 -4.97 -12.58
CA ASP A 29 0.28 -6.35 -12.22
C ASP A 29 0.19 -6.47 -10.70
N PHE A 30 -0.85 -7.12 -10.20
CA PHE A 30 -1.04 -7.35 -8.77
C PHE A 30 -0.16 -8.52 -8.34
N VAL A 31 1.05 -8.22 -7.86
CA VAL A 31 2.10 -9.22 -7.67
C VAL A 31 2.05 -9.95 -6.34
N GLY A 32 1.30 -9.45 -5.37
CA GLY A 32 1.18 -10.15 -4.10
C GLY A 32 0.39 -9.39 -3.05
N GLU A 33 0.13 -10.10 -1.95
CA GLU A 33 -0.57 -9.57 -0.79
C GLU A 33 -0.09 -10.23 0.49
N ALA A 34 -0.26 -9.56 1.61
CA ALA A 34 0.07 -10.10 2.92
C ALA A 34 -0.84 -9.52 4.00
N SER A 35 -0.92 -10.20 5.14
CA SER A 35 -1.79 -9.83 6.25
C SER A 35 -1.13 -8.92 7.28
N ASP A 36 0.19 -8.78 7.27
CA ASP A 36 0.92 -7.90 8.17
C ASP A 36 2.28 -7.53 7.58
N GLY A 37 2.95 -6.56 8.22
CA GLY A 37 4.22 -6.05 7.72
C GLY A 37 5.37 -7.04 7.82
N GLU A 38 5.37 -7.90 8.83
CA GLU A 38 6.43 -8.89 9.02
C GLU A 38 6.42 -9.93 7.91
N LEU A 39 5.23 -10.44 7.55
CA LEU A 39 5.07 -11.35 6.42
C LEU A 39 5.33 -10.66 5.09
N ALA A 40 4.91 -9.41 4.97
CA ALA A 40 5.00 -8.66 3.73
C ALA A 40 6.44 -8.31 3.33
N LEU A 41 7.28 -7.95 4.30
CA LEU A 41 8.60 -7.38 4.00
C LEU A 41 9.46 -8.27 3.11
N PRO A 42 9.69 -9.57 3.42
CA PRO A 42 10.48 -10.41 2.53
C PRO A 42 9.87 -10.58 1.13
N MET A 43 8.54 -10.64 1.05
CA MET A 43 7.84 -10.72 -0.24
C MET A 43 8.04 -9.45 -1.07
N ILE A 44 7.95 -8.29 -0.43
CA ILE A 44 8.14 -7.00 -1.08
C ILE A 44 9.57 -6.86 -1.60
N LEU A 45 10.55 -7.26 -0.79
CA LEU A 45 11.96 -7.17 -1.19
C LEU A 45 12.27 -8.10 -2.37
N GLU A 46 11.58 -9.23 -2.48
CA GLU A 46 11.72 -10.15 -3.61
C GLU A 46 11.00 -9.62 -4.86
N LYS A 47 9.75 -9.22 -4.72
CA LYS A 47 8.91 -8.78 -5.85
C LYS A 47 9.25 -7.39 -6.37
N LYS A 48 9.80 -6.53 -5.53
CA LYS A 48 10.15 -5.14 -5.86
C LYS A 48 9.00 -4.39 -6.53
N PRO A 49 7.85 -4.24 -5.84
CA PRO A 49 6.70 -3.57 -6.45
C PRO A 49 6.99 -2.09 -6.70
N ASP A 50 6.32 -1.54 -7.68
CA ASP A 50 6.38 -0.11 -7.99
C ASP A 50 5.49 0.68 -7.03
N ILE A 51 4.37 0.09 -6.62
CA ILE A 51 3.41 0.69 -5.69
C ILE A 51 3.12 -0.30 -4.56
N LEU A 52 3.25 0.17 -3.33
CA LEU A 52 2.86 -0.55 -2.13
C LEU A 52 1.65 0.14 -1.51
N ILE A 53 0.55 -0.60 -1.34
CA ILE A 53 -0.63 -0.13 -0.62
C ILE A 53 -0.64 -0.86 0.72
N THR A 54 -0.62 -0.14 1.82
CA THR A 54 -0.59 -0.76 3.15
C THR A 54 -1.51 -0.05 4.15
N ASP A 55 -2.12 -0.84 5.03
CA ASP A 55 -2.77 -0.34 6.23
C ASP A 55 -1.71 0.09 7.25
N ILE A 56 -2.11 0.82 8.29
CA ILE A 56 -1.21 1.21 9.39
C ILE A 56 -1.23 0.17 10.50
N LYS A 57 -2.38 -0.03 11.13
CA LYS A 57 -2.48 -0.90 12.31
C LYS A 57 -2.64 -2.35 11.91
N MET A 58 -1.56 -3.08 12.07
CA MET A 58 -1.47 -4.51 11.78
C MET A 58 -0.64 -5.16 12.87
N PRO A 59 -0.86 -6.47 13.16
CA PRO A 59 -0.06 -7.17 14.15
C PRO A 59 1.39 -7.28 13.70
N PHE A 60 2.30 -7.42 14.66
CA PHE A 60 3.74 -7.62 14.52
C PHE A 60 4.48 -6.39 13.97
N MET A 61 4.27 -6.00 12.75
CA MET A 61 4.88 -4.82 12.15
C MET A 61 3.79 -3.96 11.51
N ASP A 62 3.63 -2.72 11.97
CA ASP A 62 2.63 -1.81 11.41
C ASP A 62 3.05 -1.24 10.04
N GLY A 63 2.12 -0.57 9.38
CA GLY A 63 2.35 -0.05 8.03
C GLY A 63 3.36 1.08 7.96
N LEU A 64 3.53 1.86 9.04
CA LEU A 64 4.52 2.93 9.09
C LEU A 64 5.92 2.34 9.21
N GLU A 65 6.11 1.37 10.08
CA GLU A 65 7.38 0.66 10.22
C GLU A 65 7.74 -0.08 8.94
N LEU A 66 6.78 -0.77 8.33
CA LEU A 66 6.96 -1.42 7.04
C LEU A 66 7.41 -0.42 5.97
N SER A 67 6.72 0.72 5.89
CA SER A 67 7.03 1.77 4.92
C SER A 67 8.45 2.30 5.09
N GLU A 68 8.88 2.51 6.34
CA GLU A 68 10.22 2.95 6.65
C GLU A 68 11.27 1.94 6.18
N GLN A 69 11.04 0.65 6.45
CA GLN A 69 11.94 -0.42 6.03
C GLN A 69 12.02 -0.54 4.50
N VAL A 70 10.86 -0.46 3.84
CA VAL A 70 10.81 -0.53 2.37
C VAL A 70 11.54 0.65 1.73
N LYS A 71 11.34 1.85 2.25
CA LYS A 71 12.02 3.05 1.71
C LYS A 71 13.54 2.99 1.82
N LYS A 72 14.07 2.32 2.85
CA LYS A 72 15.52 2.15 3.00
C LYS A 72 16.13 1.28 1.91
N VAL A 73 15.41 0.24 1.48
CA VAL A 73 15.94 -0.75 0.54
C VAL A 73 15.44 -0.49 -0.89
N LEU A 74 14.21 -0.06 -1.04
CA LEU A 74 13.56 0.20 -2.32
C LEU A 74 13.06 1.65 -2.38
N PRO A 75 13.96 2.64 -2.45
CA PRO A 75 13.55 4.05 -2.38
C PRO A 75 12.65 4.50 -3.54
N ALA A 76 12.65 3.77 -4.65
CA ALA A 76 11.79 4.09 -5.79
C ALA A 76 10.35 3.59 -5.63
N THR A 77 10.09 2.67 -4.69
CA THR A 77 8.73 2.17 -4.46
C THR A 77 7.85 3.30 -3.90
N LYS A 78 6.73 3.56 -4.57
CA LYS A 78 5.74 4.52 -4.10
C LYS A 78 4.86 3.85 -3.07
N ILE A 79 4.65 4.52 -1.93
CA ILE A 79 3.89 3.95 -0.82
C ILE A 79 2.60 4.74 -0.64
N MET A 80 1.48 4.01 -0.60
CA MET A 80 0.17 4.54 -0.33
C MET A 80 -0.34 3.94 0.97
N ILE A 81 -0.67 4.79 1.94
CA ILE A 81 -1.26 4.36 3.21
C ILE A 81 -2.78 4.39 3.08
N LEU A 82 -3.42 3.30 3.46
CA LEU A 82 -4.88 3.19 3.50
C LEU A 82 -5.28 2.87 4.95
N SER A 83 -5.81 3.87 5.66
CA SER A 83 -6.02 3.77 7.11
C SER A 83 -7.44 4.15 7.53
N GLY A 84 -7.96 3.45 8.55
CA GLY A 84 -9.19 3.83 9.24
C GLY A 84 -9.01 4.93 10.28
N TYR A 85 -7.79 5.42 10.46
CA TYR A 85 -7.46 6.37 11.52
C TYR A 85 -7.11 7.73 10.93
N ASN A 86 -7.91 8.73 11.30
CA ASN A 86 -7.65 10.12 10.94
C ASN A 86 -6.91 10.80 12.09
N GLU A 87 -5.72 10.29 12.41
CA GLU A 87 -4.90 10.83 13.47
C GLU A 87 -3.76 11.65 12.87
N PHE A 88 -3.63 12.87 13.38
CA PHE A 88 -2.60 13.80 12.94
C PHE A 88 -1.20 13.21 13.06
N ASP A 89 -0.92 12.48 14.14
CA ASP A 89 0.40 11.90 14.37
C ASP A 89 0.79 10.86 13.32
N TYR A 90 -0.15 10.02 12.88
CA TYR A 90 0.10 9.03 11.82
C TYR A 90 0.40 9.72 10.49
N ALA A 91 -0.39 10.72 10.13
CA ALA A 91 -0.18 11.46 8.89
C ALA A 91 1.18 12.18 8.90
N LYS A 92 1.56 12.75 10.04
CA LYS A 92 2.84 13.43 10.22
C LYS A 92 4.02 12.47 10.06
N MET A 93 3.92 11.28 10.67
CA MET A 93 4.96 10.25 10.53
C MET A 93 5.06 9.75 9.09
N ALA A 94 3.93 9.58 8.41
CA ALA A 94 3.88 9.17 7.03
C ALA A 94 4.62 10.16 6.12
N ILE A 95 4.42 11.45 6.33
CA ILE A 95 5.12 12.51 5.60
C ILE A 95 6.63 12.41 5.84
N LYS A 96 7.06 12.21 7.07
CA LYS A 96 8.48 12.05 7.43
C LYS A 96 9.13 10.88 6.74
N ILE A 97 8.41 9.76 6.64
CA ILE A 97 8.90 8.54 5.98
C ILE A 97 8.98 8.72 4.47
N GLY A 98 8.17 9.61 3.92
CA GLY A 98 8.13 9.87 2.49
C GLY A 98 7.12 9.03 1.75
N VAL A 99 5.97 8.71 2.39
CA VAL A 99 4.88 8.04 1.69
C VAL A 99 4.28 8.97 0.64
N THR A 100 3.80 8.39 -0.45
CA THR A 100 3.30 9.16 -1.59
C THR A 100 1.88 9.65 -1.37
N ASP A 101 1.04 8.85 -0.72
CA ASP A 101 -0.36 9.22 -0.47
C ASP A 101 -0.86 8.60 0.83
N TYR A 102 -1.85 9.25 1.45
CA TYR A 102 -2.45 8.81 2.71
C TYR A 102 -3.98 8.91 2.56
N LEU A 103 -4.64 7.76 2.47
CA LEU A 103 -6.07 7.68 2.20
C LEU A 103 -6.83 7.15 3.42
N LEU A 104 -8.04 7.64 3.64
CA LEU A 104 -8.88 7.22 4.76
C LEU A 104 -9.91 6.19 4.32
N LYS A 105 -10.06 5.13 5.12
CA LYS A 105 -11.15 4.15 4.98
C LYS A 105 -12.44 4.73 5.57
N PRO A 106 -13.62 4.31 5.08
CA PRO A 106 -13.81 3.44 3.93
C PRO A 106 -13.58 4.18 2.61
N ILE A 107 -12.97 3.51 1.65
CA ILE A 107 -12.74 4.09 0.33
C ILE A 107 -13.35 3.17 -0.73
N SER A 108 -14.01 3.75 -1.73
CA SER A 108 -14.56 2.97 -2.84
C SER A 108 -13.45 2.48 -3.76
N SER A 109 -13.71 1.40 -4.49
CA SER A 109 -12.77 0.88 -5.48
C SER A 109 -12.43 1.92 -6.54
N GLU A 110 -13.42 2.72 -6.95
CA GLU A 110 -13.23 3.79 -7.91
C GLU A 110 -12.25 4.85 -7.39
N LYS A 111 -12.43 5.31 -6.15
CA LYS A 111 -11.55 6.31 -5.55
C LYS A 111 -10.15 5.77 -5.32
N LEU A 112 -10.05 4.49 -4.91
CA LEU A 112 -8.75 3.86 -4.73
C LEU A 112 -8.01 3.75 -6.06
N LEU A 113 -8.69 3.32 -7.11
CA LEU A 113 -8.11 3.23 -8.45
C LEU A 113 -7.66 4.60 -8.95
N ASP A 114 -8.47 5.64 -8.75
CA ASP A 114 -8.10 7.01 -9.12
C ASP A 114 -6.81 7.45 -8.40
N ALA A 115 -6.70 7.14 -7.10
CA ALA A 115 -5.51 7.47 -6.33
C ALA A 115 -4.28 6.71 -6.82
N VAL A 116 -4.44 5.41 -7.12
CA VAL A 116 -3.37 4.58 -7.68
C VAL A 116 -2.92 5.14 -9.03
N ASN A 117 -3.85 5.53 -9.89
CA ASN A 117 -3.52 6.11 -11.19
C ASN A 117 -2.71 7.40 -11.05
N LYS A 118 -3.03 8.25 -10.07
CA LYS A 118 -2.25 9.46 -9.81
C LYS A 118 -0.83 9.15 -9.36
N VAL A 119 -0.68 8.17 -8.49
CA VAL A 119 0.66 7.73 -8.04
C VAL A 119 1.43 7.14 -9.20
N ALA A 120 0.78 6.36 -10.06
CA ALA A 120 1.41 5.76 -11.23
C ALA A 120 1.98 6.80 -12.21
N GLU A 121 1.37 7.98 -12.30
CA GLU A 121 1.86 9.08 -13.13
C GLU A 121 3.24 9.58 -12.69
N GLU A 122 3.62 9.33 -11.43
CA GLU A 122 4.91 9.73 -10.89
C GLU A 122 6.02 8.69 -11.12
N ILE A 123 5.67 7.57 -11.72
CA ILE A 123 6.64 6.48 -11.96
C ILE A 123 7.37 6.60 -13.33
#